data_839ae34259369ea8841967fd05975852
#
_entry.id   839ae34259369ea8841967fd05975852
#
_cell.length_a   1.000
_cell.length_b   1.000
_cell.length_c   1.000
_cell.angle_alpha   90.00
_cell.angle_beta   90.00
_cell.angle_gamma   90.00
#
_symmetry.space_group_name_H-M   'P 1'
#
loop_
_entity.id
_entity.type
_entity.pdbx_description
1 polymer ?
#
loop_
_entity_poly.entity_id
_entity_poly.type
_entity_poly.pdbx_seq_one_letter_code
_entity_poly.pdbx_strand_id
1 'polypeptide(L)'
;MKNTFGGALALTIFGESHGRAIGGVLDGMAAGVPVDEGFIAACMDKRRARGDGLSTPRVEADNVHLLSGVVNGHTTGTAIALMIENRNTRSGDYAKTADLLRPGHADYTAYAKYHGFQDARGGGHFSGRITAALVAGGAIVLGALDRAGIDITTHIARCAGISDRPFALDDAAALAAQVSVLESRGEGFALLDASVEEPMKTAIRAAGSEGDSVGGILETAILGLPAGVGEPYFDSVESLISHMAFSVPAVKGIEFGTGFGFADLKGSEANDAFRMKGDSVVTATNHNAGINGGITNGMPVVFRTAVKPTPSIYKEQETVDYIAKQDAPLSIQGRHDPCIVPRAAIVQTCAAALAVGDLMTARYGTAWMERPTGYRREGL
;
A
#
# COMPACT_ATOMS: atom_id res chain seq x y z
N MET A 1 12.31 7.62 -17.16
CA MET A 1 11.91 6.82 -16.00
C MET A 1 10.95 7.64 -15.15
N LYS A 2 9.93 7.02 -14.56
CA LYS A 2 8.94 7.75 -13.75
C LYS A 2 9.06 7.27 -12.30
N ASN A 3 9.64 8.09 -11.43
CA ASN A 3 9.76 7.83 -9.99
C ASN A 3 8.81 8.73 -9.17
N THR A 4 7.91 9.45 -9.86
CA THR A 4 6.94 10.35 -9.28
C THR A 4 5.54 9.86 -9.59
N PHE A 5 4.70 9.77 -8.57
CA PHE A 5 3.26 9.59 -8.66
C PHE A 5 2.56 10.87 -8.24
N GLY A 6 1.37 11.10 -8.81
CA GLY A 6 0.51 12.24 -8.51
C GLY A 6 0.74 13.43 -9.45
N GLY A 7 -0.22 14.32 -9.45
CA GLY A 7 -0.26 15.55 -10.28
C GLY A 7 -0.36 16.79 -9.41
N ALA A 8 -1.44 16.92 -8.63
CA ALA A 8 -1.67 18.05 -7.74
C ALA A 8 -1.01 17.85 -6.36
N LEU A 9 -0.96 16.59 -5.88
CA LEU A 9 -0.16 16.17 -4.74
C LEU A 9 0.73 15.03 -5.21
N ALA A 10 2.06 15.18 -5.13
CA ALA A 10 2.98 14.27 -5.76
C ALA A 10 4.04 13.75 -4.80
N LEU A 11 4.37 12.46 -4.92
CA LEU A 11 5.49 11.83 -4.22
C LEU A 11 6.50 11.32 -5.24
N THR A 12 7.73 11.83 -5.15
CA THR A 12 8.89 11.26 -5.85
C THR A 12 9.67 10.38 -4.89
N ILE A 13 9.96 9.12 -5.24
CA ILE A 13 10.76 8.21 -4.43
C ILE A 13 12.14 7.99 -5.06
N PHE A 14 13.16 7.79 -4.21
CA PHE A 14 14.54 7.55 -4.64
C PHE A 14 15.24 6.51 -3.75
N GLY A 15 16.37 6.01 -4.24
CA GLY A 15 17.29 5.11 -3.55
C GLY A 15 17.14 3.64 -3.92
N GLU A 16 18.07 2.84 -3.43
CA GLU A 16 18.19 1.39 -3.62
C GLU A 16 18.35 0.70 -2.28
N SER A 17 17.95 -0.57 -2.19
CA SER A 17 17.93 -1.32 -0.92
C SER A 17 19.30 -1.47 -0.25
N HIS A 18 20.39 -1.38 -1.04
CA HIS A 18 21.78 -1.46 -0.57
C HIS A 18 22.56 -0.15 -0.84
N GLY A 19 21.87 0.93 -1.27
CA GLY A 19 22.40 2.28 -1.29
C GLY A 19 22.56 2.86 0.13
N ARG A 20 23.07 4.07 0.23
CA ARG A 20 23.28 4.76 1.53
C ARG A 20 21.97 5.06 2.25
N ALA A 21 20.97 5.46 1.50
CA ALA A 21 19.64 5.80 1.99
C ALA A 21 18.58 5.57 0.91
N ILE A 22 17.34 5.53 1.34
CA ILE A 22 16.13 5.66 0.52
C ILE A 22 15.36 6.86 1.01
N GLY A 23 14.46 7.39 0.20
CA GLY A 23 13.65 8.52 0.63
C GLY A 23 12.66 8.96 -0.43
N GLY A 24 12.05 10.09 -0.17
CA GLY A 24 11.11 10.71 -1.09
C GLY A 24 11.02 12.21 -0.93
N VAL A 25 10.39 12.82 -1.91
CA VAL A 25 10.00 14.24 -1.88
C VAL A 25 8.50 14.29 -2.10
N LEU A 26 7.77 14.72 -1.07
CA LEU A 26 6.33 14.97 -1.12
C LEU A 26 6.10 16.45 -1.41
N ASP A 27 5.36 16.75 -2.46
CA ASP A 27 5.02 18.11 -2.90
C ASP A 27 3.51 18.27 -3.04
N GLY A 28 3.00 19.51 -2.96
CA GLY A 28 1.57 19.80 -3.05
C GLY A 28 0.83 19.84 -1.71
N MET A 29 1.52 19.75 -0.56
CA MET A 29 0.90 19.95 0.75
C MET A 29 0.65 21.44 1.02
N ALA A 30 -0.52 21.76 1.62
CA ALA A 30 -0.79 23.11 2.12
C ALA A 30 0.21 23.53 3.21
N ALA A 31 0.40 24.82 3.43
CA ALA A 31 1.12 25.34 4.59
C ALA A 31 0.27 25.21 5.86
N GLY A 32 0.91 24.92 7.01
CA GLY A 32 0.24 24.86 8.32
C GLY A 32 -0.47 23.54 8.64
N VAL A 33 -0.33 22.52 7.81
CA VAL A 33 -0.84 21.17 8.08
C VAL A 33 0.00 20.52 9.18
N PRO A 34 -0.58 20.05 10.30
CA PRO A 34 0.16 19.34 11.34
C PRO A 34 0.80 18.05 10.83
N VAL A 35 2.05 17.82 11.20
CA VAL A 35 2.81 16.61 10.91
C VAL A 35 3.15 15.93 12.23
N ASP A 36 2.57 14.76 12.47
CA ASP A 36 2.82 13.94 13.65
C ASP A 36 3.91 12.91 13.34
N GLU A 37 5.13 13.17 13.81
CA GLU A 37 6.26 12.24 13.64
C GLU A 37 6.05 10.93 14.40
N GLY A 38 5.28 10.93 15.51
CA GLY A 38 4.91 9.73 16.24
C GLY A 38 3.98 8.83 15.44
N PHE A 39 3.00 9.43 14.74
CA PHE A 39 2.12 8.70 13.83
C PHE A 39 2.90 8.12 12.62
N ILE A 40 3.81 8.90 12.05
CA ILE A 40 4.70 8.41 10.98
C ILE A 40 5.50 7.20 11.48
N ALA A 41 6.11 7.29 12.67
CA ALA A 41 6.87 6.20 13.27
C ALA A 41 6.00 4.96 13.52
N ALA A 42 4.75 5.11 13.97
CA ALA A 42 3.81 4.00 14.15
C ALA A 42 3.46 3.31 12.81
N CYS A 43 3.26 4.06 11.74
CA CYS A 43 3.06 3.51 10.39
C CYS A 43 4.31 2.74 9.92
N MET A 44 5.50 3.29 10.15
CA MET A 44 6.77 2.65 9.81
C MET A 44 6.98 1.35 10.60
N ASP A 45 6.57 1.31 11.87
CA ASP A 45 6.60 0.12 12.73
C ASP A 45 5.75 -1.03 12.19
N LYS A 46 4.55 -0.73 11.70
CA LYS A 46 3.66 -1.73 11.07
C LYS A 46 4.28 -2.32 9.79
N ARG A 47 5.11 -1.54 9.07
CA ARG A 47 5.79 -1.97 7.84
C ARG A 47 7.05 -2.79 8.10
N ARG A 48 7.83 -2.48 9.13
CA ARG A 48 9.15 -3.10 9.34
C ARG A 48 9.06 -4.59 9.68
N ALA A 49 10.13 -5.32 9.38
CA ALA A 49 10.29 -6.70 9.81
C ALA A 49 10.57 -6.77 11.31
N ARG A 50 10.03 -7.78 12.00
CA ARG A 50 10.16 -7.95 13.46
C ARG A 50 11.09 -9.08 13.86
N GLY A 51 11.57 -9.91 12.91
CA GLY A 51 12.40 -11.08 13.20
C GLY A 51 11.66 -12.18 13.96
N ASP A 52 10.36 -12.26 13.79
CA ASP A 52 9.40 -13.13 14.49
C ASP A 52 9.17 -14.49 13.79
N GLY A 53 9.94 -14.77 12.75
CA GLY A 53 9.78 -15.96 11.90
C GLY A 53 8.63 -15.88 10.89
N LEU A 54 7.87 -14.77 10.89
CA LEU A 54 6.80 -14.49 9.93
C LEU A 54 7.29 -13.55 8.82
N SER A 55 8.37 -12.83 9.08
CA SER A 55 9.01 -11.87 8.18
C SER A 55 10.51 -12.10 8.12
N THR A 56 11.19 -11.39 7.21
CA THR A 56 12.65 -11.45 7.08
C THR A 56 13.35 -11.14 8.41
N PRO A 57 14.46 -11.81 8.75
CA PRO A 57 15.26 -11.47 9.92
C PRO A 57 16.06 -10.16 9.77
N ARG A 58 15.93 -9.45 8.65
CA ARG A 58 16.53 -8.13 8.46
C ARG A 58 15.70 -7.09 9.21
N VAL A 59 16.15 -6.72 10.41
CA VAL A 59 15.54 -5.66 11.21
C VAL A 59 16.25 -4.33 10.94
N GLU A 60 15.51 -3.29 10.62
CA GLU A 60 15.97 -1.91 10.42
C GLU A 60 15.17 -0.99 11.36
N ALA A 61 15.78 0.03 11.88
CA ALA A 61 15.10 1.02 12.74
C ALA A 61 14.10 1.88 11.97
N ASP A 62 14.33 2.07 10.66
CA ASP A 62 13.49 2.84 9.74
C ASP A 62 13.16 4.26 10.22
N ASN A 63 14.11 4.91 10.90
CA ASN A 63 13.96 6.29 11.35
C ASN A 63 13.81 7.22 10.15
N VAL A 64 12.72 7.98 10.13
CA VAL A 64 12.44 8.98 9.09
C VAL A 64 13.07 10.30 9.51
N HIS A 65 13.89 10.89 8.65
CA HIS A 65 14.44 12.22 8.81
C HIS A 65 13.72 13.19 7.86
N LEU A 66 12.99 14.13 8.40
CA LEU A 66 12.39 15.24 7.64
C LEU A 66 13.45 16.33 7.43
N LEU A 67 13.89 16.51 6.18
CA LEU A 67 15.01 17.40 5.83
C LEU A 67 14.55 18.81 5.44
N SER A 68 13.30 18.94 4.99
CA SER A 68 12.69 20.22 4.58
C SER A 68 11.16 20.13 4.64
N GLY A 69 10.49 21.27 4.47
CA GLY A 69 9.05 21.35 4.30
C GLY A 69 8.24 21.24 5.60
N VAL A 70 8.89 21.02 6.76
CA VAL A 70 8.24 20.96 8.08
C VAL A 70 9.01 21.80 9.09
N VAL A 71 8.30 22.66 9.81
CA VAL A 71 8.85 23.52 10.89
C VAL A 71 7.88 23.51 12.04
N ASN A 72 8.38 23.28 13.26
CA ASN A 72 7.58 23.21 14.49
C ASN A 72 6.36 22.27 14.37
N GLY A 73 6.55 21.10 13.72
CA GLY A 73 5.50 20.10 13.55
C GLY A 73 4.41 20.47 12.52
N HIS A 74 4.66 21.46 11.65
CA HIS A 74 3.72 21.89 10.62
C HIS A 74 4.39 21.99 9.26
N THR A 75 3.65 21.70 8.21
CA THR A 75 4.10 21.91 6.83
C THR A 75 4.32 23.39 6.53
N THR A 76 5.31 23.68 5.70
CA THR A 76 5.61 25.07 5.28
C THR A 76 4.96 25.44 3.94
N GLY A 77 4.34 24.48 3.24
CA GLY A 77 3.86 24.65 1.86
C GLY A 77 4.95 24.48 0.80
N THR A 78 6.19 24.18 1.22
CA THR A 78 7.29 23.80 0.31
C THR A 78 7.46 22.28 0.30
N ALA A 79 8.24 21.77 -0.65
CA ALA A 79 8.48 20.33 -0.79
C ALA A 79 9.04 19.72 0.50
N ILE A 80 8.44 18.61 0.95
CA ILE A 80 8.87 17.85 2.12
C ILE A 80 9.83 16.78 1.65
N ALA A 81 11.12 16.96 1.93
CA ALA A 81 12.12 15.92 1.68
C ALA A 81 12.26 15.03 2.91
N LEU A 82 12.14 13.73 2.71
CA LEU A 82 12.31 12.71 3.75
C LEU A 82 13.38 11.70 3.36
N MET A 83 14.14 11.23 4.36
CA MET A 83 15.22 10.28 4.16
C MET A 83 15.22 9.21 5.24
N ILE A 84 15.56 7.99 4.87
CA ILE A 84 15.70 6.82 5.74
C ILE A 84 17.04 6.15 5.42
N GLU A 85 17.92 6.07 6.40
CA GLU A 85 19.25 5.45 6.25
C GLU A 85 19.14 3.92 6.12
N ASN A 86 19.98 3.33 5.27
CA ASN A 86 20.17 1.88 5.21
C ASN A 86 21.38 1.48 6.07
N ARG A 87 21.13 0.89 7.24
CA ARG A 87 22.20 0.54 8.20
C ARG A 87 22.57 -0.95 8.21
N ASN A 88 21.65 -1.84 7.78
CA ASN A 88 21.84 -3.29 7.84
C ASN A 88 21.92 -3.91 6.45
N THR A 89 22.93 -3.51 5.66
CA THR A 89 23.16 -4.04 4.31
C THR A 89 24.26 -5.11 4.32
N ARG A 90 24.01 -6.27 3.66
CA ARG A 90 24.96 -7.36 3.45
C ARG A 90 25.09 -7.65 1.95
N SER A 91 25.92 -6.88 1.28
CA SER A 91 26.07 -6.95 -0.18
C SER A 91 26.75 -8.22 -0.67
N GLY A 92 27.55 -8.90 0.17
CA GLY A 92 28.28 -10.12 -0.20
C GLY A 92 27.37 -11.33 -0.50
N ASP A 93 26.15 -11.37 0.04
CA ASP A 93 25.23 -12.49 -0.13
C ASP A 93 24.75 -12.67 -1.58
N TYR A 94 24.86 -11.64 -2.41
CA TYR A 94 24.37 -11.60 -3.79
C TYR A 94 25.47 -11.77 -4.86
N ALA A 95 26.74 -11.76 -4.46
CA ALA A 95 27.86 -11.80 -5.42
C ALA A 95 27.95 -13.14 -6.18
N LYS A 96 27.57 -14.25 -5.54
CA LYS A 96 27.69 -15.60 -6.14
C LYS A 96 26.60 -15.95 -7.15
N THR A 97 25.48 -15.23 -7.13
CA THR A 97 24.31 -15.48 -7.98
C THR A 97 23.97 -14.27 -8.85
N ALA A 98 24.93 -13.36 -9.04
CA ALA A 98 24.70 -12.10 -9.75
C ALA A 98 24.29 -12.32 -11.22
N ASP A 99 24.77 -13.40 -11.83
CA ASP A 99 24.50 -13.75 -13.22
C ASP A 99 23.27 -14.67 -13.39
N LEU A 100 22.66 -15.12 -12.27
CA LEU A 100 21.47 -15.95 -12.26
C LEU A 100 20.23 -15.09 -12.02
N LEU A 101 19.24 -15.22 -12.88
CA LEU A 101 18.00 -14.44 -12.82
C LEU A 101 17.01 -15.10 -11.85
N ARG A 102 16.61 -14.41 -10.78
CA ARG A 102 15.61 -14.95 -9.85
C ARG A 102 14.23 -15.05 -10.51
N PRO A 103 13.62 -16.24 -10.58
CA PRO A 103 12.30 -16.43 -11.16
C PRO A 103 11.27 -15.54 -10.43
N GLY A 104 10.42 -14.87 -11.21
CA GLY A 104 9.39 -13.98 -10.68
C GLY A 104 9.87 -12.68 -10.04
N HIS A 105 11.19 -12.41 -10.01
CA HIS A 105 11.78 -11.13 -9.59
C HIS A 105 12.02 -10.19 -10.80
N ALA A 106 12.50 -8.99 -10.52
CA ALA A 106 12.73 -7.97 -11.56
C ALA A 106 14.10 -8.06 -12.24
N ASP A 107 14.94 -9.06 -11.95
CA ASP A 107 16.35 -9.09 -12.37
C ASP A 107 16.51 -8.98 -13.88
N TYR A 108 15.79 -9.82 -14.64
CA TYR A 108 15.85 -9.78 -16.12
C TYR A 108 15.26 -8.47 -16.67
N THR A 109 14.10 -8.06 -16.18
CA THR A 109 13.43 -6.87 -16.70
C THR A 109 14.20 -5.59 -16.37
N ALA A 110 14.87 -5.54 -15.22
CA ALA A 110 15.79 -4.47 -14.86
C ALA A 110 17.02 -4.45 -15.75
N TYR A 111 17.65 -5.61 -15.98
CA TYR A 111 18.79 -5.73 -16.88
C TYR A 111 18.43 -5.25 -18.29
N ALA A 112 17.33 -5.73 -18.85
CA ALA A 112 16.87 -5.34 -20.18
C ALA A 112 16.55 -3.84 -20.28
N LYS A 113 15.92 -3.26 -19.25
CA LYS A 113 15.53 -1.85 -19.23
C LYS A 113 16.71 -0.90 -19.02
N TYR A 114 17.63 -1.26 -18.14
CA TYR A 114 18.72 -0.38 -17.68
C TYR A 114 20.08 -0.79 -18.24
N HIS A 115 20.10 -1.75 -19.18
CA HIS A 115 21.32 -2.19 -19.89
C HIS A 115 22.45 -2.66 -18.96
N GLY A 116 22.09 -3.26 -17.82
CA GLY A 116 23.03 -3.75 -16.83
C GLY A 116 23.55 -2.69 -15.83
N PHE A 117 23.10 -1.43 -15.91
CA PHE A 117 23.52 -0.36 -15.00
C PHE A 117 22.67 -0.24 -13.73
N GLN A 118 21.68 -1.12 -13.54
CA GLN A 118 20.89 -1.16 -12.29
C GLN A 118 21.75 -1.65 -11.11
N ASP A 119 21.45 -1.17 -9.89
CA ASP A 119 21.98 -1.79 -8.67
C ASP A 119 21.28 -3.13 -8.44
N ALA A 120 21.98 -4.23 -8.71
CA ALA A 120 21.45 -5.59 -8.54
C ALA A 120 21.48 -6.09 -7.08
N ARG A 121 22.15 -5.37 -6.15
CA ARG A 121 22.30 -5.79 -4.76
C ARG A 121 20.94 -5.78 -4.04
N GLY A 122 20.54 -6.93 -3.52
CA GLY A 122 19.30 -7.08 -2.73
C GLY A 122 17.99 -6.79 -3.45
N GLY A 123 18.02 -6.55 -4.76
CA GLY A 123 16.87 -6.14 -5.58
C GLY A 123 16.83 -4.64 -5.88
N GLY A 124 17.82 -3.87 -5.45
CA GLY A 124 18.02 -2.45 -5.81
C GLY A 124 16.79 -1.60 -5.54
N HIS A 125 16.36 -0.86 -6.55
CA HIS A 125 15.16 -0.03 -6.53
C HIS A 125 13.84 -0.84 -6.59
N PHE A 126 13.88 -2.12 -6.98
CA PHE A 126 12.71 -3.02 -7.02
C PHE A 126 12.44 -3.72 -5.69
N SER A 127 13.27 -3.50 -4.69
CA SER A 127 13.11 -4.08 -3.36
C SER A 127 11.89 -3.54 -2.64
N GLY A 128 11.19 -4.42 -1.88
CA GLY A 128 10.17 -3.99 -0.91
C GLY A 128 10.67 -2.99 0.13
N ARG A 129 11.99 -2.84 0.31
CA ARG A 129 12.62 -1.82 1.14
C ARG A 129 12.18 -0.39 0.76
N ILE A 130 12.01 -0.13 -0.53
CA ILE A 130 11.67 1.19 -1.07
C ILE A 130 10.29 1.65 -0.61
N THR A 131 9.39 0.72 -0.26
CA THR A 131 8.07 1.05 0.30
C THR A 131 8.14 1.84 1.61
N ALA A 132 9.29 1.88 2.29
CA ALA A 132 9.45 2.71 3.48
C ALA A 132 9.31 4.20 3.17
N ALA A 133 9.85 4.66 2.02
CA ALA A 133 9.68 6.04 1.57
C ALA A 133 8.21 6.35 1.22
N LEU A 134 7.52 5.37 0.59
CA LEU A 134 6.10 5.48 0.29
C LEU A 134 5.26 5.58 1.57
N VAL A 135 5.54 4.73 2.58
CA VAL A 135 4.82 4.77 3.87
C VAL A 135 5.08 6.06 4.60
N ALA A 136 6.32 6.55 4.65
CA ALA A 136 6.65 7.80 5.34
C ALA A 136 5.93 9.01 4.71
N GLY A 137 5.97 9.14 3.37
CA GLY A 137 5.24 10.21 2.67
C GLY A 137 3.71 10.04 2.76
N GLY A 138 3.23 8.80 2.58
CA GLY A 138 1.81 8.47 2.66
C GLY A 138 1.21 8.67 4.05
N ALA A 139 1.97 8.46 5.12
CA ALA A 139 1.52 8.70 6.50
C ALA A 139 1.27 10.20 6.77
N ILE A 140 2.04 11.10 6.17
CA ILE A 140 1.79 12.55 6.26
C ILE A 140 0.44 12.89 5.62
N VAL A 141 0.17 12.35 4.43
CA VAL A 141 -1.09 12.57 3.71
C VAL A 141 -2.26 11.89 4.44
N LEU A 142 -2.06 10.67 4.96
CA LEU A 142 -3.06 9.95 5.75
C LEU A 142 -3.50 10.76 6.97
N GLY A 143 -2.55 11.36 7.70
CA GLY A 143 -2.86 12.26 8.81
C GLY A 143 -3.61 13.53 8.40
N ALA A 144 -3.40 14.04 7.18
CA ALA A 144 -4.18 15.16 6.65
C ALA A 144 -5.61 14.73 6.28
N LEU A 145 -5.78 13.54 5.69
CA LEU A 145 -7.08 12.97 5.33
C LEU A 145 -7.92 12.66 6.57
N ASP A 146 -7.32 12.05 7.60
CA ASP A 146 -8.00 11.79 8.88
C ASP A 146 -8.58 13.08 9.49
N ARG A 147 -7.81 14.17 9.53
CA ARG A 147 -8.29 15.49 9.98
C ARG A 147 -9.42 16.05 9.11
N ALA A 148 -9.46 15.70 7.82
CA ALA A 148 -10.55 16.07 6.93
C ALA A 148 -11.78 15.15 7.09
N GLY A 149 -11.71 14.14 7.98
CA GLY A 149 -12.77 13.15 8.21
C GLY A 149 -12.83 12.04 7.15
N ILE A 150 -11.69 11.78 6.50
CA ILE A 150 -11.53 10.69 5.52
C ILE A 150 -10.65 9.62 6.14
N ASP A 151 -11.25 8.48 6.51
CA ASP A 151 -10.57 7.35 7.14
C ASP A 151 -10.18 6.32 6.07
N ILE A 152 -8.94 5.85 6.10
CA ILE A 152 -8.44 4.81 5.19
C ILE A 152 -7.84 3.68 6.02
N THR A 153 -8.42 2.50 5.90
CA THR A 153 -7.99 1.33 6.66
C THR A 153 -7.90 0.10 5.78
N THR A 154 -6.84 -0.68 5.97
CA THR A 154 -6.61 -1.94 5.24
C THR A 154 -6.51 -3.10 6.21
N HIS A 155 -7.18 -4.21 5.89
CA HIS A 155 -7.01 -5.47 6.60
C HIS A 155 -6.56 -6.61 5.69
N ILE A 156 -6.18 -7.73 6.28
CA ILE A 156 -5.80 -8.95 5.57
C ILE A 156 -7.08 -9.76 5.32
N ALA A 157 -7.68 -9.61 4.15
CA ALA A 157 -8.87 -10.38 3.78
C ALA A 157 -8.58 -11.88 3.59
N ARG A 158 -7.35 -12.23 3.15
CA ARG A 158 -6.92 -13.62 3.01
C ARG A 158 -5.40 -13.72 3.09
N CYS A 159 -4.89 -14.73 3.77
CA CYS A 159 -3.45 -15.02 3.81
C CYS A 159 -3.22 -16.54 3.88
N ALA A 160 -2.28 -17.05 3.08
CA ALA A 160 -1.93 -18.48 3.04
C ALA A 160 -3.16 -19.40 2.88
N GLY A 161 -4.16 -18.98 2.09
CA GLY A 161 -5.39 -19.75 1.87
C GLY A 161 -6.48 -19.56 2.95
N ILE A 162 -6.18 -18.92 4.09
CA ILE A 162 -7.11 -18.69 5.20
C ILE A 162 -7.73 -17.30 5.03
N SER A 163 -9.06 -17.20 5.08
CA SER A 163 -9.81 -15.96 4.91
C SER A 163 -10.22 -15.38 6.25
N ASP A 164 -10.18 -14.05 6.35
CA ASP A 164 -10.85 -13.23 7.35
C ASP A 164 -12.29 -12.91 6.90
N ARG A 165 -13.06 -12.25 7.72
CA ARG A 165 -14.36 -11.68 7.35
C ARG A 165 -14.17 -10.52 6.37
N PRO A 166 -15.01 -10.38 5.34
CA PRO A 166 -14.98 -9.22 4.45
C PRO A 166 -15.54 -7.97 5.14
N PHE A 167 -15.26 -6.80 4.59
CA PHE A 167 -15.98 -5.58 4.94
C PHE A 167 -17.47 -5.68 4.57
N ALA A 168 -18.31 -5.07 5.42
CA ALA A 168 -19.74 -4.99 5.23
C ALA A 168 -20.08 -3.90 4.19
N LEU A 169 -20.05 -4.24 2.90
CA LEU A 169 -20.22 -3.27 1.80
C LEU A 169 -21.57 -2.54 1.85
N ASP A 170 -22.64 -3.26 2.18
CA ASP A 170 -24.03 -2.76 2.12
C ASP A 170 -24.52 -2.16 3.45
N ASP A 171 -23.69 -2.18 4.48
CA ASP A 171 -24.02 -1.62 5.80
C ASP A 171 -22.91 -0.67 6.26
N ALA A 172 -23.11 0.61 6.00
CA ALA A 172 -22.14 1.65 6.36
C ALA A 172 -21.88 1.73 7.88
N ALA A 173 -22.85 1.39 8.73
CA ALA A 173 -22.66 1.40 10.18
C ALA A 173 -21.81 0.19 10.62
N ALA A 174 -22.09 -0.99 10.09
CA ALA A 174 -21.29 -2.17 10.33
C ALA A 174 -19.86 -1.99 9.81
N LEU A 175 -19.68 -1.40 8.61
CA LEU A 175 -18.37 -1.09 8.04
C LEU A 175 -17.59 -0.11 8.94
N ALA A 176 -18.22 0.97 9.41
CA ALA A 176 -17.58 1.91 10.34
C ALA A 176 -17.14 1.23 11.64
N ALA A 177 -17.98 0.33 12.18
CA ALA A 177 -17.62 -0.47 13.35
C ALA A 177 -16.43 -1.40 13.08
N GLN A 178 -16.36 -2.01 11.90
CA GLN A 178 -15.23 -2.85 11.49
C GLN A 178 -13.92 -2.02 11.38
N VAL A 179 -13.98 -0.82 10.81
CA VAL A 179 -12.83 0.11 10.76
C VAL A 179 -12.36 0.44 12.18
N SER A 180 -13.26 0.78 13.10
CA SER A 180 -12.90 1.06 14.50
C SER A 180 -12.26 -0.15 15.21
N VAL A 181 -12.66 -1.38 14.89
CA VAL A 181 -11.99 -2.60 15.39
C VAL A 181 -10.53 -2.65 14.92
N LEU A 182 -10.27 -2.36 13.65
CA LEU A 182 -8.91 -2.39 13.08
C LEU A 182 -8.02 -1.28 13.65
N GLU A 183 -8.58 -0.08 13.88
CA GLU A 183 -7.85 1.06 14.48
C GLU A 183 -7.48 0.80 15.94
N SER A 184 -8.40 0.18 16.71
CA SER A 184 -8.16 -0.18 18.12
C SER A 184 -7.19 -1.36 18.27
N ARG A 185 -6.92 -2.09 17.19
CA ARG A 185 -6.05 -3.25 17.19
C ARG A 185 -4.58 -2.80 17.22
N GLY A 186 -3.94 -2.91 18.35
CA GLY A 186 -2.56 -2.46 18.57
C GLY A 186 -1.56 -3.32 17.80
N GLU A 187 -1.01 -4.34 18.46
CA GLU A 187 -0.07 -5.29 17.84
C GLU A 187 -0.80 -6.48 17.21
N GLY A 188 -0.16 -7.13 16.21
CA GLY A 188 -0.70 -8.28 15.50
C GLY A 188 -1.08 -7.99 14.05
N PHE A 189 -1.76 -8.94 13.43
CA PHE A 189 -2.24 -8.78 12.06
C PHE A 189 -3.47 -7.88 12.02
N ALA A 190 -3.60 -7.08 10.98
CA ALA A 190 -4.79 -6.28 10.72
C ALA A 190 -5.93 -7.22 10.27
N LEU A 191 -6.75 -7.68 11.20
CA LEU A 191 -7.82 -8.66 10.99
C LEU A 191 -9.11 -8.21 11.68
N LEU A 192 -10.24 -8.49 11.08
CA LEU A 192 -11.56 -8.31 11.67
C LEU A 192 -11.90 -9.43 12.64
N ASP A 193 -11.45 -10.66 12.36
CA ASP A 193 -11.59 -11.80 13.23
C ASP A 193 -10.24 -12.24 13.82
N ALA A 194 -10.05 -12.01 15.11
CA ALA A 194 -8.82 -12.38 15.80
C ALA A 194 -8.55 -13.92 15.80
N SER A 195 -9.59 -14.74 15.65
CA SER A 195 -9.46 -16.19 15.72
C SER A 195 -8.68 -16.78 14.55
N VAL A 196 -8.61 -16.10 13.40
CA VAL A 196 -7.87 -16.57 12.22
C VAL A 196 -6.39 -16.19 12.25
N GLU A 197 -5.94 -15.39 13.21
CA GLU A 197 -4.55 -14.90 13.27
C GLU A 197 -3.54 -16.05 13.46
N GLU A 198 -3.72 -16.91 14.46
CA GLU A 198 -2.79 -18.02 14.70
C GLU A 198 -2.83 -19.09 13.60
N PRO A 199 -3.97 -19.46 13.02
CA PRO A 199 -4.01 -20.27 11.80
C PRO A 199 -3.18 -19.66 10.65
N MET A 200 -3.30 -18.36 10.36
CA MET A 200 -2.51 -17.68 9.33
C MET A 200 -1.01 -17.72 9.64
N LYS A 201 -0.62 -17.40 10.89
CA LYS A 201 0.78 -17.45 11.33
C LYS A 201 1.37 -18.87 11.22
N THR A 202 0.59 -19.87 11.56
CA THR A 202 1.00 -21.29 11.46
C THR A 202 1.25 -21.68 10.00
N ALA A 203 0.35 -21.29 9.09
CA ALA A 203 0.51 -21.56 7.66
C ALA A 203 1.73 -20.82 7.07
N ILE A 204 2.00 -19.58 7.49
CA ILE A 204 3.19 -18.83 7.07
C ILE A 204 4.47 -19.52 7.56
N ARG A 205 4.51 -19.96 8.84
CA ARG A 205 5.67 -20.67 9.40
C ARG A 205 5.90 -22.01 8.71
N ALA A 206 4.82 -22.73 8.38
CA ALA A 206 4.91 -24.00 7.64
C ALA A 206 5.56 -23.78 6.27
N ALA A 207 5.09 -22.81 5.49
CA ALA A 207 5.70 -22.46 4.20
C ALA A 207 7.17 -22.06 4.36
N GLY A 208 7.49 -21.21 5.35
CA GLY A 208 8.87 -20.80 5.63
C GLY A 208 9.78 -21.97 6.01
N SER A 209 9.28 -22.96 6.78
CA SER A 209 10.05 -24.17 7.15
C SER A 209 10.30 -25.09 5.95
N GLU A 210 9.46 -25.05 4.93
CA GLU A 210 9.63 -25.75 3.66
C GLU A 210 10.53 -24.98 2.68
N GLY A 211 11.05 -23.81 3.08
CA GLY A 211 11.84 -22.96 2.20
C GLY A 211 11.02 -22.25 1.14
N ASP A 212 9.71 -22.08 1.34
CA ASP A 212 8.76 -21.48 0.41
C ASP A 212 8.13 -20.19 0.94
N SER A 213 7.21 -19.60 0.21
CA SER A 213 6.49 -18.38 0.58
C SER A 213 5.01 -18.46 0.21
N VAL A 214 4.20 -17.61 0.86
CA VAL A 214 2.76 -17.51 0.62
C VAL A 214 2.35 -16.06 0.37
N GLY A 215 1.29 -15.89 -0.40
CA GLY A 215 0.66 -14.61 -0.69
C GLY A 215 -0.67 -14.45 0.02
N GLY A 216 -1.45 -13.44 -0.42
CA GLY A 216 -2.77 -13.20 0.12
C GLY A 216 -3.52 -12.08 -0.58
N ILE A 217 -4.60 -11.64 0.05
CA ILE A 217 -5.48 -10.56 -0.41
C ILE A 217 -5.57 -9.53 0.72
N LEU A 218 -5.38 -8.28 0.36
CA LEU A 218 -5.65 -7.13 1.23
C LEU A 218 -6.96 -6.49 0.79
N GLU A 219 -7.77 -6.05 1.74
CA GLU A 219 -8.98 -5.27 1.49
C GLU A 219 -8.87 -3.92 2.20
N THR A 220 -9.19 -2.84 1.47
CA THR A 220 -9.10 -1.46 1.96
C THR A 220 -10.46 -0.80 1.87
N ALA A 221 -10.85 -0.13 2.95
CA ALA A 221 -12.00 0.76 2.99
C ALA A 221 -11.55 2.21 3.13
N ILE A 222 -12.21 3.10 2.37
CA ILE A 222 -12.05 4.55 2.43
C ILE A 222 -13.43 5.11 2.78
N LEU A 223 -13.55 5.71 3.97
CA LEU A 223 -14.77 6.29 4.48
C LEU A 223 -14.67 7.82 4.44
N GLY A 224 -15.81 8.49 4.34
CA GLY A 224 -15.85 9.95 4.44
C GLY A 224 -15.47 10.71 3.18
N LEU A 225 -15.16 10.02 2.10
CA LEU A 225 -14.86 10.68 0.83
C LEU A 225 -16.13 11.36 0.28
N PRO A 226 -16.12 12.68 0.01
CA PRO A 226 -17.30 13.37 -0.49
C PRO A 226 -17.67 12.90 -1.90
N ALA A 227 -18.94 13.04 -2.27
CA ALA A 227 -19.36 12.82 -3.66
C ALA A 227 -18.74 13.85 -4.59
N GLY A 228 -18.40 13.45 -5.82
CA GLY A 228 -17.86 14.33 -6.85
C GLY A 228 -16.33 14.43 -6.89
N VAL A 229 -15.61 13.49 -6.29
CA VAL A 229 -14.15 13.36 -6.40
C VAL A 229 -13.80 12.35 -7.50
N GLY A 230 -12.80 12.64 -8.31
CA GLY A 230 -12.40 11.86 -9.48
C GLY A 230 -12.92 12.44 -10.78
N GLU A 231 -12.43 11.92 -11.89
CA GLU A 231 -12.74 12.38 -13.23
C GLU A 231 -13.25 11.22 -14.09
N PRO A 232 -14.07 11.48 -15.14
CA PRO A 232 -14.40 10.46 -16.11
C PRO A 232 -13.17 10.09 -16.94
N TYR A 233 -13.09 8.83 -17.38
CA TYR A 233 -12.06 8.19 -18.19
C TYR A 233 -10.71 8.00 -17.47
N PHE A 234 -9.72 8.91 -17.63
CA PHE A 234 -8.32 8.60 -17.37
C PHE A 234 -7.89 8.79 -15.91
N ASP A 235 -8.47 9.77 -15.20
CA ASP A 235 -8.16 10.07 -13.80
C ASP A 235 -9.34 9.69 -12.89
N SER A 236 -10.01 8.59 -13.22
CA SER A 236 -11.04 8.01 -12.36
C SER A 236 -10.47 7.56 -11.03
N VAL A 237 -11.32 7.51 -10.00
CA VAL A 237 -10.92 7.02 -8.66
C VAL A 237 -10.29 5.64 -8.77
N GLU A 238 -10.91 4.74 -9.55
CA GLU A 238 -10.39 3.38 -9.76
C GLU A 238 -9.05 3.40 -10.48
N SER A 239 -8.87 4.27 -11.49
CA SER A 239 -7.64 4.31 -12.27
C SER A 239 -6.46 4.81 -11.45
N LEU A 240 -6.62 5.88 -10.64
CA LEU A 240 -5.55 6.41 -9.81
C LEU A 240 -5.21 5.52 -8.62
N ILE A 241 -6.22 4.94 -7.95
CA ILE A 241 -5.99 3.94 -6.90
C ILE A 241 -5.29 2.71 -7.48
N SER A 242 -5.71 2.22 -8.66
CA SER A 242 -5.07 1.07 -9.31
C SER A 242 -3.63 1.38 -9.73
N HIS A 243 -3.37 2.55 -10.30
CA HIS A 243 -2.01 2.98 -10.65
C HIS A 243 -1.08 2.96 -9.43
N MET A 244 -1.54 3.50 -8.29
CA MET A 244 -0.77 3.48 -7.06
C MET A 244 -0.64 2.06 -6.49
N ALA A 245 -1.71 1.25 -6.49
CA ALA A 245 -1.69 -0.12 -5.98
C ALA A 245 -0.69 -1.00 -6.75
N PHE A 246 -0.68 -0.93 -8.10
CA PHE A 246 0.31 -1.65 -8.91
C PHE A 246 1.74 -1.11 -8.82
N SER A 247 1.94 0.08 -8.23
CA SER A 247 3.27 0.60 -7.89
C SER A 247 3.85 -0.08 -6.64
N VAL A 248 3.02 -0.70 -5.81
CA VAL A 248 3.46 -1.49 -4.66
C VAL A 248 4.00 -2.84 -5.16
N PRO A 249 5.25 -3.21 -4.80
CA PRO A 249 5.82 -4.49 -5.20
C PRO A 249 4.94 -5.67 -4.78
N ALA A 250 4.86 -6.68 -5.63
CA ALA A 250 4.09 -7.92 -5.48
C ALA A 250 2.56 -7.80 -5.67
N VAL A 251 1.97 -6.63 -5.82
CA VAL A 251 0.57 -6.50 -6.23
C VAL A 251 0.41 -6.98 -7.67
N LYS A 252 -0.58 -7.87 -7.89
CA LYS A 252 -0.83 -8.53 -9.18
C LYS A 252 -2.28 -8.46 -9.65
N GLY A 253 -3.18 -7.96 -8.81
CA GLY A 253 -4.60 -7.78 -9.14
C GLY A 253 -5.23 -6.74 -8.23
N ILE A 254 -6.29 -6.11 -8.71
CA ILE A 254 -7.16 -5.19 -7.97
C ILE A 254 -8.59 -5.35 -8.46
N GLU A 255 -9.55 -5.22 -7.55
CA GLU A 255 -10.97 -5.14 -7.85
C GLU A 255 -11.66 -4.20 -6.86
N PHE A 256 -12.76 -3.57 -7.30
CA PHE A 256 -13.55 -2.63 -6.52
C PHE A 256 -14.95 -3.18 -6.25
N GLY A 257 -15.44 -3.07 -5.01
CA GLY A 257 -16.76 -3.54 -4.62
C GLY A 257 -16.98 -5.02 -4.92
N THR A 258 -18.01 -5.32 -5.69
CA THR A 258 -18.30 -6.69 -6.17
C THR A 258 -17.20 -7.24 -7.09
N GLY A 259 -16.45 -6.35 -7.77
CA GLY A 259 -15.29 -6.73 -8.57
C GLY A 259 -15.65 -7.71 -9.69
N PHE A 260 -14.88 -8.82 -9.80
CA PHE A 260 -15.12 -9.84 -10.81
C PHE A 260 -16.47 -10.55 -10.66
N GLY A 261 -17.10 -10.50 -9.46
CA GLY A 261 -18.43 -11.06 -9.23
C GLY A 261 -19.54 -10.37 -10.04
N PHE A 262 -19.32 -9.17 -10.59
CA PHE A 262 -20.28 -8.54 -11.51
C PHE A 262 -20.58 -9.37 -12.75
N ALA A 263 -19.64 -10.22 -13.17
CA ALA A 263 -19.83 -11.07 -14.35
C ALA A 263 -20.98 -12.10 -14.19
N ASP A 264 -21.33 -12.42 -12.95
CA ASP A 264 -22.38 -13.40 -12.61
C ASP A 264 -23.73 -12.75 -12.28
N LEU A 265 -23.79 -11.39 -12.22
CA LEU A 265 -24.99 -10.64 -11.84
C LEU A 265 -25.75 -10.10 -13.05
N LYS A 266 -27.08 -10.02 -12.90
CA LYS A 266 -27.91 -9.23 -13.81
C LYS A 266 -27.88 -7.76 -13.39
N GLY A 267 -28.15 -6.84 -14.32
CA GLY A 267 -28.19 -5.41 -14.04
C GLY A 267 -29.13 -5.04 -12.90
N SER A 268 -30.28 -5.71 -12.76
CA SER A 268 -31.22 -5.49 -11.66
C SER A 268 -30.71 -5.94 -10.29
N GLU A 269 -29.73 -6.84 -10.25
CA GLU A 269 -29.09 -7.36 -9.04
C GLU A 269 -27.84 -6.52 -8.70
N ALA A 270 -27.16 -6.01 -9.73
CA ALA A 270 -25.90 -5.27 -9.63
C ALA A 270 -26.07 -3.77 -9.32
N ASN A 271 -27.24 -3.19 -9.65
CA ASN A 271 -27.47 -1.76 -9.54
C ASN A 271 -27.67 -1.33 -8.08
N ASP A 272 -26.89 -0.34 -7.63
CA ASP A 272 -27.03 0.32 -6.34
C ASP A 272 -28.17 1.35 -6.39
N ALA A 273 -29.33 1.00 -5.84
CA ALA A 273 -30.50 1.88 -5.89
C ALA A 273 -30.31 3.12 -5.00
N PHE A 274 -30.46 4.31 -5.57
CA PHE A 274 -30.36 5.57 -4.81
C PHE A 274 -31.51 5.73 -3.80
N ARG A 275 -31.19 6.34 -2.67
CA ARG A 275 -32.11 6.64 -1.56
C ARG A 275 -31.81 8.03 -0.99
N MET A 276 -32.82 8.67 -0.45
CA MET A 276 -32.65 9.88 0.36
C MET A 276 -32.45 9.50 1.83
N LYS A 277 -31.43 10.08 2.47
CA LYS A 277 -31.16 10.01 3.91
C LYS A 277 -31.02 11.45 4.42
N GLY A 278 -32.15 12.02 4.90
CA GLY A 278 -32.26 13.48 5.09
C GLY A 278 -32.07 14.19 3.76
N ASP A 279 -31.18 15.17 3.70
CA ASP A 279 -30.85 15.92 2.48
C ASP A 279 -29.76 15.26 1.61
N SER A 280 -29.22 14.12 2.06
CA SER A 280 -28.12 13.42 1.37
C SER A 280 -28.64 12.29 0.51
N VAL A 281 -28.05 12.13 -0.68
CA VAL A 281 -28.23 10.97 -1.55
C VAL A 281 -27.26 9.87 -1.07
N VAL A 282 -27.79 8.66 -0.88
CA VAL A 282 -27.03 7.45 -0.56
C VAL A 282 -27.48 6.32 -1.45
N THR A 283 -26.80 5.17 -1.43
CA THR A 283 -27.26 3.96 -2.10
C THR A 283 -27.72 2.89 -1.11
N ALA A 284 -28.64 2.03 -1.53
CA ALA A 284 -29.18 0.96 -0.69
C ALA A 284 -28.19 -0.23 -0.55
N THR A 285 -27.37 -0.43 -1.56
CA THR A 285 -26.25 -1.40 -1.64
C THR A 285 -25.02 -0.66 -2.11
N ASN A 286 -23.85 -1.29 -2.09
CA ASN A 286 -22.60 -0.65 -2.50
C ASN A 286 -21.74 -1.57 -3.39
N HIS A 287 -22.39 -2.23 -4.35
CA HIS A 287 -21.73 -3.11 -5.32
C HIS A 287 -20.64 -2.38 -6.12
N ASN A 288 -20.88 -1.11 -6.47
CA ASN A 288 -19.97 -0.25 -7.21
C ASN A 288 -18.89 0.42 -6.33
N ALA A 289 -18.76 0.03 -5.07
CA ALA A 289 -17.75 0.59 -4.15
C ALA A 289 -17.76 2.12 -4.05
N GLY A 290 -18.93 2.74 -4.04
CA GLY A 290 -19.04 4.21 -3.91
C GLY A 290 -18.59 5.00 -5.14
N ILE A 291 -18.41 4.35 -6.30
CA ILE A 291 -17.88 4.96 -7.52
C ILE A 291 -18.85 4.74 -8.67
N ASN A 292 -19.27 5.81 -9.34
CA ASN A 292 -20.10 5.76 -10.54
C ASN A 292 -19.49 6.66 -11.61
N GLY A 293 -19.20 6.09 -12.79
CA GLY A 293 -18.58 6.84 -13.88
C GLY A 293 -17.18 7.37 -13.57
N GLY A 294 -16.43 6.73 -12.67
CA GLY A 294 -15.09 7.15 -12.25
C GLY A 294 -15.07 8.17 -11.12
N ILE A 295 -16.25 8.56 -10.61
CA ILE A 295 -16.44 9.65 -9.65
C ILE A 295 -17.11 9.10 -8.39
N THR A 296 -16.68 9.57 -7.21
CA THR A 296 -17.28 9.16 -5.95
C THR A 296 -18.72 9.61 -5.81
N ASN A 297 -19.56 8.78 -5.19
CA ASN A 297 -20.98 9.09 -4.91
C ASN A 297 -21.26 9.38 -3.41
N GLY A 298 -20.21 9.41 -2.57
CA GLY A 298 -20.30 9.65 -1.12
C GLY A 298 -20.45 8.38 -0.28
N MET A 299 -20.64 7.21 -0.89
CA MET A 299 -20.59 5.92 -0.21
C MET A 299 -19.13 5.50 0.02
N PRO A 300 -18.87 4.55 0.94
CA PRO A 300 -17.53 4.03 1.16
C PRO A 300 -16.91 3.48 -0.12
N VAL A 301 -15.63 3.80 -0.36
CA VAL A 301 -14.86 3.17 -1.43
C VAL A 301 -14.15 1.95 -0.85
N VAL A 302 -14.42 0.76 -1.42
CA VAL A 302 -13.81 -0.50 -0.98
C VAL A 302 -13.17 -1.21 -2.16
N PHE A 303 -11.91 -1.62 -1.98
CA PHE A 303 -11.17 -2.37 -3.01
C PHE A 303 -10.30 -3.46 -2.40
N ARG A 304 -10.01 -4.49 -3.18
CA ARG A 304 -9.14 -5.62 -2.81
C ARG A 304 -7.97 -5.72 -3.75
N THR A 305 -6.80 -6.09 -3.22
CA THR A 305 -5.61 -6.37 -4.02
C THR A 305 -5.06 -7.76 -3.76
N ALA A 306 -4.59 -8.42 -4.82
CA ALA A 306 -3.89 -9.69 -4.72
C ALA A 306 -2.38 -9.43 -4.60
N VAL A 307 -1.79 -9.94 -3.53
CA VAL A 307 -0.36 -9.90 -3.25
C VAL A 307 0.24 -11.27 -3.50
N LYS A 308 1.13 -11.38 -4.50
CA LYS A 308 1.77 -12.66 -4.83
C LYS A 308 2.77 -13.09 -3.74
N PRO A 309 3.08 -14.39 -3.63
CA PRO A 309 4.17 -14.88 -2.79
C PRO A 309 5.51 -14.22 -3.13
N THR A 310 6.39 -14.11 -2.15
CA THR A 310 7.75 -13.60 -2.35
C THR A 310 8.50 -14.51 -3.31
N PRO A 311 9.09 -14.00 -4.41
CA PRO A 311 9.75 -14.84 -5.41
C PRO A 311 11.11 -15.39 -4.94
N SER A 312 11.74 -14.76 -3.97
CA SER A 312 12.99 -15.23 -3.39
C SER A 312 12.69 -16.29 -2.33
N ILE A 313 12.84 -17.56 -2.69
CA ILE A 313 12.60 -18.72 -1.83
C ILE A 313 13.87 -19.58 -1.72
N TYR A 314 13.95 -20.44 -0.70
CA TYR A 314 15.11 -21.32 -0.47
C TYR A 314 15.05 -22.61 -1.26
N LYS A 315 13.87 -22.98 -1.80
CA LYS A 315 13.75 -24.11 -2.71
C LYS A 315 14.56 -23.87 -3.97
N GLU A 316 15.19 -24.93 -4.47
CA GLU A 316 15.87 -24.88 -5.77
C GLU A 316 14.86 -24.57 -6.87
N GLN A 317 15.22 -23.67 -7.78
CA GLN A 317 14.40 -23.21 -8.89
C GLN A 317 15.20 -23.35 -10.19
N GLU A 318 14.52 -23.57 -11.29
CA GLU A 318 15.11 -23.49 -12.62
C GLU A 318 15.19 -22.03 -13.06
N THR A 319 16.33 -21.64 -13.62
CA THR A 319 16.58 -20.30 -14.14
C THR A 319 17.57 -20.34 -15.29
N VAL A 320 18.10 -19.18 -15.65
CA VAL A 320 19.16 -19.03 -16.65
C VAL A 320 20.34 -18.23 -16.11
N ASP A 321 21.54 -18.65 -16.46
CA ASP A 321 22.70 -17.78 -16.45
C ASP A 321 22.66 -16.94 -17.73
N TYR A 322 22.32 -15.65 -17.59
CA TYR A 322 22.10 -14.79 -18.73
C TYR A 322 23.40 -14.29 -19.39
N ILE A 323 24.53 -14.43 -18.68
CA ILE A 323 25.86 -14.14 -19.25
C ILE A 323 26.37 -15.35 -20.05
N ALA A 324 26.33 -16.55 -19.45
CA ALA A 324 26.72 -17.79 -20.13
C ALA A 324 25.68 -18.27 -21.16
N LYS A 325 24.44 -17.70 -21.15
CA LYS A 325 23.34 -18.05 -22.06
C LYS A 325 22.95 -19.52 -22.00
N GLN A 326 22.80 -20.05 -20.78
CA GLN A 326 22.44 -21.45 -20.56
C GLN A 326 21.48 -21.58 -19.38
N ASP A 327 20.68 -22.63 -19.39
CA ASP A 327 19.81 -22.99 -18.23
C ASP A 327 20.68 -23.39 -17.04
N ALA A 328 20.24 -23.02 -15.83
CA ALA A 328 20.97 -23.28 -14.61
C ALA A 328 20.02 -23.47 -13.42
N PRO A 329 20.37 -24.30 -12.43
CA PRO A 329 19.66 -24.34 -11.17
C PRO A 329 20.04 -23.12 -10.31
N LEU A 330 19.08 -22.64 -9.52
CA LEU A 330 19.27 -21.52 -8.58
C LEU A 330 18.77 -21.92 -7.20
N SER A 331 19.68 -21.90 -6.23
CA SER A 331 19.36 -21.96 -4.81
C SER A 331 19.72 -20.61 -4.18
N ILE A 332 18.67 -19.82 -3.86
CA ILE A 332 18.86 -18.47 -3.33
C ILE A 332 19.25 -18.57 -1.86
N GLN A 333 20.35 -17.91 -1.51
CA GLN A 333 20.75 -17.70 -0.12
C GLN A 333 20.48 -16.25 0.29
N GLY A 334 20.18 -16.02 1.55
CA GLY A 334 19.90 -14.67 2.05
C GLY A 334 18.76 -14.64 3.08
N ARG A 335 18.20 -13.45 3.28
CA ARG A 335 17.14 -13.22 4.27
C ARG A 335 15.85 -12.84 3.55
N HIS A 336 14.94 -13.78 3.41
CA HIS A 336 13.71 -13.62 2.65
C HIS A 336 12.47 -13.66 3.55
N ASP A 337 11.40 -13.01 3.10
CA ASP A 337 10.11 -13.04 3.78
C ASP A 337 9.33 -14.30 3.37
N PRO A 338 8.90 -15.18 4.29
CA PRO A 338 7.95 -16.25 3.94
C PRO A 338 6.57 -15.69 3.60
N CYS A 339 6.23 -14.48 4.09
CA CYS A 339 5.02 -13.76 3.72
C CYS A 339 5.20 -12.25 3.92
N ILE A 340 4.82 -11.46 2.92
CA ILE A 340 4.85 -10.00 3.01
C ILE A 340 3.48 -9.38 3.31
N VAL A 341 2.39 -10.16 3.24
CA VAL A 341 1.02 -9.67 3.33
C VAL A 341 0.75 -8.84 4.60
N PRO A 342 1.16 -9.28 5.82
CA PRO A 342 0.92 -8.49 7.02
C PRO A 342 1.57 -7.11 7.00
N ARG A 343 2.78 -7.02 6.42
CA ARG A 343 3.52 -5.76 6.28
C ARG A 343 2.99 -4.89 5.13
N ALA A 344 2.43 -5.52 4.11
CA ALA A 344 1.88 -4.83 2.96
C ALA A 344 0.57 -4.09 3.27
N ALA A 345 -0.15 -4.44 4.34
CA ALA A 345 -1.39 -3.78 4.73
C ALA A 345 -1.20 -2.26 4.95
N ILE A 346 -0.25 -1.84 5.78
CA ILE A 346 0.02 -0.42 5.99
C ILE A 346 0.60 0.26 4.74
N VAL A 347 1.36 -0.47 3.92
CA VAL A 347 1.86 0.06 2.64
C VAL A 347 0.69 0.40 1.73
N GLN A 348 -0.32 -0.47 1.66
CA GLN A 348 -1.53 -0.24 0.86
C GLN A 348 -2.36 0.92 1.39
N THR A 349 -2.52 1.03 2.73
CA THR A 349 -3.19 2.18 3.36
C THR A 349 -2.53 3.50 2.96
N CYS A 350 -1.20 3.59 3.09
CA CYS A 350 -0.45 4.79 2.73
C CYS A 350 -0.43 5.06 1.22
N ALA A 351 -0.42 4.02 0.40
CA ALA A 351 -0.56 4.12 -1.05
C ALA A 351 -1.93 4.69 -1.44
N ALA A 352 -3.01 4.16 -0.84
CA ALA A 352 -4.36 4.69 -1.04
C ALA A 352 -4.47 6.16 -0.58
N ALA A 353 -3.84 6.51 0.55
CA ALA A 353 -3.82 7.88 1.03
C ALA A 353 -3.17 8.86 0.03
N LEU A 354 -2.08 8.47 -0.62
CA LEU A 354 -1.44 9.27 -1.66
C LEU A 354 -2.36 9.47 -2.88
N ALA A 355 -3.03 8.41 -3.32
CA ALA A 355 -3.96 8.49 -4.46
C ALA A 355 -5.18 9.37 -4.13
N VAL A 356 -5.78 9.18 -2.93
CA VAL A 356 -6.91 9.99 -2.46
C VAL A 356 -6.50 11.43 -2.23
N GLY A 357 -5.32 11.67 -1.66
CA GLY A 357 -4.78 13.02 -1.46
C GLY A 357 -4.60 13.78 -2.78
N ASP A 358 -4.09 13.11 -3.82
CA ASP A 358 -3.97 13.69 -5.16
C ASP A 358 -5.34 14.01 -5.76
N LEU A 359 -6.30 13.07 -5.70
CA LEU A 359 -7.69 13.27 -6.15
C LEU A 359 -8.38 14.44 -5.43
N MET A 360 -8.25 14.51 -4.10
CA MET A 360 -8.81 15.59 -3.29
C MET A 360 -8.17 16.95 -3.64
N THR A 361 -6.86 16.95 -3.86
CA THR A 361 -6.12 18.18 -4.21
C THR A 361 -6.45 18.63 -5.64
N ALA A 362 -6.61 17.70 -6.57
CA ALA A 362 -7.06 18.00 -7.92
C ALA A 362 -8.46 18.65 -7.93
N ARG A 363 -9.37 18.15 -7.07
CA ARG A 363 -10.77 18.63 -6.99
C ARG A 363 -10.92 19.93 -6.22
N TYR A 364 -10.22 20.10 -5.09
CA TYR A 364 -10.47 21.18 -4.11
C TYR A 364 -9.27 22.11 -3.89
N GLY A 365 -8.17 21.94 -4.64
CA GLY A 365 -6.90 22.59 -4.31
C GLY A 365 -6.39 22.11 -2.96
N THR A 366 -5.55 22.90 -2.28
CA THR A 366 -5.02 22.56 -0.95
C THR A 366 -5.97 22.87 0.21
N ALA A 367 -7.08 23.57 -0.05
CA ALA A 367 -8.00 24.06 0.98
C ALA A 367 -8.62 22.94 1.85
N TRP A 368 -8.75 21.72 1.34
CA TRP A 368 -9.25 20.58 2.13
C TRP A 368 -8.32 20.18 3.29
N MET A 369 -7.01 20.48 3.18
CA MET A 369 -5.99 20.20 4.21
C MET A 369 -5.96 21.27 5.32
N GLU A 370 -6.43 22.48 5.03
CA GLU A 370 -6.32 23.67 5.91
C GLU A 370 -7.41 23.72 6.96
N ARG A 371 -8.38 22.78 6.95
CA ARG A 371 -9.54 22.80 7.83
C ARG A 371 -9.17 22.42 9.26
N PRO A 372 -9.67 23.18 10.29
CA PRO A 372 -9.42 22.86 11.69
C PRO A 372 -9.98 21.49 12.06
N THR A 373 -9.33 20.82 13.00
CA THR A 373 -9.86 19.65 13.72
C THR A 373 -11.22 20.00 14.31
N GLY A 374 -12.27 19.32 13.90
CA GLY A 374 -13.66 19.59 14.30
C GLY A 374 -14.60 19.88 13.14
N TYR A 375 -14.09 20.07 11.93
CA TYR A 375 -14.92 20.20 10.73
C TYR A 375 -15.39 18.82 10.25
N ARG A 376 -16.04 18.09 11.13
CA ARG A 376 -16.82 16.90 10.75
C ARG A 376 -18.14 17.38 10.17
N ARG A 377 -18.22 17.46 8.85
CA ARG A 377 -19.45 17.47 8.07
C ARG A 377 -20.56 18.44 8.50
N GLU A 378 -20.40 19.72 8.22
CA GLU A 378 -21.54 20.56 7.86
C GLU A 378 -21.25 21.13 6.46
N GLY A 379 -21.92 20.61 5.45
CA GLY A 379 -22.07 21.22 4.12
C GLY A 379 -20.82 21.21 3.21
N LEU A 380 -20.37 20.03 2.76
CA LEU A 380 -19.88 19.86 1.39
C LEU A 380 -20.99 19.26 0.56
#